data_3a24c846d98de128511505126469c3e3
#
_entry.id   3a24c846d98de128511505126469c3e3
#
_cell.length_a   1.000
_cell.length_b   1.000
_cell.length_c   1.000
_cell.angle_alpha   90.00
_cell.angle_beta   90.00
_cell.angle_gamma   90.00
#
_symmetry.space_group_name_H-M   'P 1'
#
loop_
_entity.id
_entity.type
_entity.pdbx_description
1 polymer ?
#
loop_
_entity_poly.entity_id
_entity_poly.type
_entity_poly.pdbx_seq_one_letter_code
_entity_poly.pdbx_strand_id
1 'polypeptide(L)'
;MFRIAICDDNKYDIKAISSALDVLRGEGVEFELTAYTDGFSLIKAFEAGTRYHLLILDMVMDSINGIETAKRIREYDVSMPILIVTSTREFALEGYLVNAWRYLTKPLDTERFLSEIRTILDNVSERDETYFVIDSSKGITKLKLDDILYFDSNLHTITAHTVKEQYPFRGKLSQIEDDYADKGFFRIHKSFLVNLRHIKRI
;
A
#
# COMPACT_ATOMS: atom_id res chain seq x y z
N MET A 1 -0.76 10.75 -0.60
CA MET A 1 0.66 10.85 -0.13
C MET A 1 1.19 9.45 0.16
N PHE A 2 2.23 9.02 -0.53
CA PHE A 2 2.83 7.70 -0.32
C PHE A 2 3.73 7.69 0.93
N ARG A 3 3.90 6.51 1.54
CA ARG A 3 4.89 6.27 2.60
C ARG A 3 5.90 5.26 2.10
N ILE A 4 7.15 5.67 1.98
CA ILE A 4 8.26 4.85 1.46
C ILE A 4 9.24 4.59 2.59
N ALA A 5 9.62 3.32 2.79
CA ALA A 5 10.70 2.95 3.70
C ALA A 5 11.96 2.60 2.91
N ILE A 6 13.12 2.99 3.43
CA ILE A 6 14.44 2.52 3.01
C ILE A 6 15.05 1.77 4.19
N CYS A 7 15.61 0.59 3.95
CA CYS A 7 16.37 -0.15 4.94
C CYS A 7 17.71 -0.58 4.35
N ASP A 8 18.79 0.00 4.87
CA ASP A 8 20.17 -0.18 4.40
C ASP A 8 21.11 0.27 5.53
N ASP A 9 22.10 -0.51 5.91
CA ASP A 9 23.04 -0.16 7.00
C ASP A 9 24.07 0.89 6.55
N ASN A 10 24.23 1.10 5.24
CA ASN A 10 25.11 2.10 4.67
C ASN A 10 24.38 3.46 4.49
N LYS A 11 24.71 4.44 5.32
CA LYS A 11 24.14 5.79 5.24
C LYS A 11 24.39 6.53 3.91
N TYR A 12 25.46 6.19 3.21
CA TYR A 12 25.74 6.78 1.88
C TYR A 12 24.75 6.25 0.84
N ASP A 13 24.41 4.97 0.90
CA ASP A 13 23.42 4.36 0.01
C ASP A 13 22.01 4.89 0.30
N ILE A 14 21.63 5.02 1.59
CA ILE A 14 20.38 5.69 1.99
C ILE A 14 20.31 7.10 1.39
N LYS A 15 21.40 7.87 1.52
CA LYS A 15 21.45 9.23 0.97
C LYS A 15 21.34 9.25 -0.56
N ALA A 16 22.02 8.34 -1.24
CA ALA A 16 21.96 8.23 -2.71
C ALA A 16 20.55 7.88 -3.18
N ILE A 17 19.89 6.90 -2.56
CA ILE A 17 18.52 6.52 -2.84
C ILE A 17 17.55 7.67 -2.56
N SER A 18 17.71 8.35 -1.41
CA SER A 18 16.87 9.50 -1.04
C SER A 18 16.99 10.63 -2.06
N SER A 19 18.23 10.96 -2.47
CA SER A 19 18.48 12.00 -3.50
C SER A 19 17.89 11.63 -4.85
N ALA A 20 17.92 10.35 -5.23
CA ALA A 20 17.29 9.89 -6.46
C ALA A 20 15.75 10.04 -6.38
N LEU A 21 15.14 9.72 -5.24
CA LEU A 21 13.70 9.87 -5.03
C LEU A 21 13.25 11.34 -5.04
N ASP A 22 14.11 12.31 -4.68
CA ASP A 22 13.76 13.73 -4.71
C ASP A 22 13.39 14.24 -6.12
N VAL A 23 13.86 13.56 -7.18
CA VAL A 23 13.41 13.82 -8.55
C VAL A 23 11.91 13.67 -8.70
N LEU A 24 11.31 12.65 -8.05
CA LEU A 24 9.87 12.42 -8.10
C LEU A 24 9.07 13.53 -7.41
N ARG A 25 9.63 14.16 -6.36
CA ARG A 25 9.02 15.35 -5.75
C ARG A 25 8.93 16.51 -6.72
N GLY A 26 9.98 16.69 -7.55
CA GLY A 26 9.99 17.68 -8.64
C GLY A 26 8.93 17.38 -9.71
N GLU A 27 8.52 16.14 -9.88
CA GLU A 27 7.46 15.69 -10.79
C GLU A 27 6.05 15.77 -10.15
N GLY A 28 5.92 16.22 -8.89
CA GLY A 28 4.64 16.37 -8.20
C GLY A 28 4.20 15.14 -7.41
N VAL A 29 5.06 14.13 -7.24
CA VAL A 29 4.74 12.95 -6.42
C VAL A 29 4.95 13.29 -4.95
N GLU A 30 3.88 13.22 -4.15
CA GLU A 30 3.93 13.46 -2.71
C GLU A 30 4.22 12.16 -1.95
N PHE A 31 5.32 12.13 -1.20
CA PHE A 31 5.67 10.99 -0.34
C PHE A 31 6.42 11.41 0.93
N GLU A 32 6.22 10.61 1.97
CA GLU A 32 7.02 10.60 3.19
C GLU A 32 8.06 9.47 3.10
N LEU A 33 9.30 9.79 3.48
CA LEU A 33 10.41 8.85 3.44
C LEU A 33 10.90 8.57 4.86
N THR A 34 10.95 7.29 5.24
CA THR A 34 11.51 6.82 6.50
C THR A 34 12.70 5.93 6.23
N ALA A 35 13.84 6.22 6.86
CA ALA A 35 15.06 5.43 6.69
C ALA A 35 15.36 4.62 7.95
N TYR A 36 15.74 3.36 7.75
CA TYR A 36 16.19 2.41 8.76
C TYR A 36 17.60 1.96 8.43
N THR A 37 18.45 1.91 9.43
CA THR A 37 19.85 1.45 9.28
C THR A 37 20.02 -0.01 9.68
N ASP A 38 18.95 -0.70 10.03
CA ASP A 38 18.95 -2.12 10.35
C ASP A 38 17.55 -2.74 10.21
N GLY A 39 17.50 -4.04 9.92
CA GLY A 39 16.24 -4.75 9.71
C GLY A 39 15.40 -4.91 10.97
N PHE A 40 16.00 -4.98 12.16
CA PHE A 40 15.23 -5.12 13.41
C PHE A 40 14.40 -3.88 13.72
N SER A 41 14.96 -2.68 13.51
CA SER A 41 14.25 -1.43 13.69
C SER A 41 13.05 -1.31 12.73
N LEU A 42 13.22 -1.75 11.48
CA LEU A 42 12.15 -1.80 10.51
C LEU A 42 11.05 -2.79 10.94
N ILE A 43 11.43 -4.02 11.37
CA ILE A 43 10.47 -5.03 11.83
C ILE A 43 9.67 -4.50 13.03
N LYS A 44 10.33 -3.88 14.02
CA LYS A 44 9.64 -3.26 15.16
C LYS A 44 8.62 -2.20 14.75
N ALA A 45 8.89 -1.44 13.70
CA ALA A 45 7.92 -0.47 13.19
C ALA A 45 6.66 -1.17 12.64
N PHE A 46 6.82 -2.31 11.94
CA PHE A 46 5.69 -3.13 11.47
C PHE A 46 4.92 -3.77 12.64
N GLU A 47 5.61 -4.25 13.66
CA GLU A 47 5.01 -4.78 14.90
C GLU A 47 4.17 -3.70 15.61
N ALA A 48 4.65 -2.45 15.63
CA ALA A 48 3.94 -1.30 16.17
C ALA A 48 2.77 -0.79 15.30
N GLY A 49 2.49 -1.47 14.17
CA GLY A 49 1.37 -1.14 13.28
C GLY A 49 1.71 -0.14 12.18
N THR A 50 2.98 0.28 12.03
CA THR A 50 3.39 1.14 10.89
C THR A 50 3.27 0.35 9.59
N ARG A 51 2.79 1.00 8.51
CA ARG A 51 2.66 0.42 7.18
C ARG A 51 3.23 1.35 6.13
N TYR A 52 3.79 0.77 5.08
CA TYR A 52 4.41 1.49 3.97
C TYR A 52 3.77 1.06 2.64
N HIS A 53 3.84 1.94 1.66
CA HIS A 53 3.39 1.67 0.29
C HIS A 53 4.50 1.05 -0.56
N LEU A 54 5.76 1.20 -0.13
CA LEU A 54 6.94 0.64 -0.77
C LEU A 54 8.05 0.48 0.27
N LEU A 55 8.76 -0.65 0.22
CA LEU A 55 10.01 -0.87 0.92
C LEU A 55 11.15 -1.00 -0.10
N ILE A 56 12.21 -0.20 0.07
CA ILE A 56 13.49 -0.33 -0.61
C ILE A 56 14.45 -0.98 0.39
N LEU A 57 14.98 -2.15 0.05
CA LEU A 57 15.68 -3.03 1.01
C LEU A 57 17.02 -3.49 0.47
N ASP A 58 18.07 -3.28 1.24
CA ASP A 58 19.35 -3.95 0.98
C ASP A 58 19.34 -5.40 1.48
N MET A 59 20.03 -6.27 0.76
CA MET A 59 20.20 -7.68 1.14
C MET A 59 21.34 -7.89 2.09
N VAL A 60 22.42 -7.10 2.00
CA VAL A 60 23.64 -7.25 2.77
C VAL A 60 23.65 -6.22 3.88
N MET A 61 23.27 -6.64 5.07
CA MET A 61 23.28 -5.81 6.28
C MET A 61 23.90 -6.59 7.44
N ASP A 62 24.58 -5.90 8.35
CA ASP A 62 25.39 -6.51 9.42
C ASP A 62 24.59 -7.31 10.46
N SER A 63 23.37 -6.86 10.81
CA SER A 63 22.63 -7.42 11.95
C SER A 63 21.68 -8.56 11.58
N ILE A 64 20.81 -8.32 10.61
CA ILE A 64 19.87 -9.28 10.02
C ILE A 64 19.83 -8.98 8.52
N ASN A 65 20.00 -10.00 7.69
CA ASN A 65 20.03 -9.80 6.25
C ASN A 65 18.65 -9.40 5.69
N GLY A 66 18.65 -8.85 4.46
CA GLY A 66 17.43 -8.37 3.84
C GLY A 66 16.39 -9.46 3.59
N ILE A 67 16.80 -10.70 3.28
CA ILE A 67 15.86 -11.81 3.07
C ILE A 67 15.11 -12.15 4.35
N GLU A 68 15.80 -12.29 5.47
CA GLU A 68 15.16 -12.59 6.74
C GLU A 68 14.27 -11.42 7.20
N THR A 69 14.74 -10.18 6.98
CA THR A 69 13.94 -8.97 7.22
C THR A 69 12.64 -9.00 6.39
N ALA A 70 12.75 -9.27 5.09
CA ALA A 70 11.59 -9.34 4.20
C ALA A 70 10.61 -10.46 4.60
N LYS A 71 11.10 -11.66 4.97
CA LYS A 71 10.25 -12.76 5.45
C LYS A 71 9.40 -12.34 6.65
N ARG A 72 10.01 -11.71 7.65
CA ARG A 72 9.27 -11.22 8.83
C ARG A 72 8.27 -10.13 8.49
N ILE A 73 8.62 -9.22 7.58
CA ILE A 73 7.69 -8.18 7.12
C ILE A 73 6.50 -8.80 6.40
N ARG A 74 6.69 -9.88 5.63
CA ARG A 74 5.60 -10.60 4.96
C ARG A 74 4.57 -11.22 5.93
N GLU A 75 4.92 -11.43 7.19
CA GLU A 75 3.97 -11.84 8.24
C GLU A 75 2.95 -10.72 8.56
N TYR A 76 3.32 -9.46 8.33
CA TYR A 76 2.49 -8.27 8.59
C TYR A 76 1.85 -7.67 7.33
N ASP A 77 2.53 -7.81 6.18
CA ASP A 77 2.07 -7.28 4.89
C ASP A 77 2.59 -8.14 3.73
N VAL A 78 1.69 -8.98 3.21
CA VAL A 78 2.01 -9.90 2.10
C VAL A 78 2.03 -9.21 0.74
N SER A 79 1.40 -8.03 0.63
CA SER A 79 1.11 -7.35 -0.65
C SER A 79 1.99 -6.12 -0.92
N MET A 80 2.61 -5.54 0.11
CA MET A 80 3.48 -4.38 -0.04
C MET A 80 4.61 -4.66 -1.02
N PRO A 81 4.84 -3.82 -2.04
CA PRO A 81 5.98 -3.95 -2.93
C PRO A 81 7.30 -3.84 -2.17
N ILE A 82 8.22 -4.78 -2.42
CA ILE A 82 9.60 -4.74 -1.93
C ILE A 82 10.52 -4.62 -3.14
N LEU A 83 11.24 -3.51 -3.24
CA LEU A 83 12.29 -3.28 -4.22
C LEU A 83 13.64 -3.58 -3.55
N ILE A 84 14.33 -4.59 -4.04
CA ILE A 84 15.65 -4.96 -3.54
C ILE A 84 16.71 -4.11 -4.26
N VAL A 85 17.60 -3.48 -3.49
CA VAL A 85 18.72 -2.68 -3.99
C VAL A 85 19.98 -3.09 -3.24
N THR A 86 20.88 -3.84 -3.89
CA THR A 86 22.03 -4.46 -3.21
C THR A 86 23.29 -4.54 -4.06
N SER A 87 24.44 -4.69 -3.42
CA SER A 87 25.76 -4.83 -4.08
C SER A 87 26.02 -6.24 -4.65
N THR A 88 25.24 -7.26 -4.26
CA THR A 88 25.43 -8.65 -4.70
C THR A 88 24.24 -9.18 -5.50
N ARG A 89 24.49 -10.18 -6.34
CA ARG A 89 23.46 -10.94 -7.07
C ARG A 89 23.18 -12.31 -6.46
N GLU A 90 23.89 -12.68 -5.43
CA GLU A 90 23.83 -14.02 -4.82
C GLU A 90 22.43 -14.36 -4.30
N PHE A 91 21.71 -13.36 -3.78
CA PHE A 91 20.35 -13.53 -3.24
C PHE A 91 19.22 -13.31 -4.28
N ALA A 92 19.53 -13.21 -5.56
CA ALA A 92 18.51 -12.92 -6.58
C ALA A 92 17.43 -14.01 -6.64
N LEU A 93 17.79 -15.29 -6.46
CA LEU A 93 16.83 -16.41 -6.41
C LEU A 93 15.99 -16.36 -5.12
N GLU A 94 16.57 -15.94 -4.01
CA GLU A 94 15.86 -15.82 -2.73
C GLU A 94 14.87 -14.66 -2.72
N GLY A 95 15.08 -13.64 -3.55
CA GLY A 95 14.12 -12.55 -3.75
C GLY A 95 12.74 -13.04 -4.20
N TYR A 96 12.67 -14.16 -4.95
CA TYR A 96 11.39 -14.78 -5.32
C TYR A 96 10.64 -15.33 -4.10
N LEU A 97 11.35 -15.81 -3.08
CA LEU A 97 10.73 -16.39 -1.87
C LEU A 97 10.00 -15.34 -1.03
N VAL A 98 10.41 -14.07 -1.15
CA VAL A 98 9.80 -12.94 -0.43
C VAL A 98 8.88 -12.11 -1.32
N ASN A 99 8.58 -12.61 -2.54
CA ASN A 99 7.76 -11.92 -3.51
C ASN A 99 8.23 -10.48 -3.74
N ALA A 100 9.55 -10.32 -4.00
CA ALA A 100 10.12 -9.02 -4.32
C ALA A 100 9.62 -8.53 -5.68
N TRP A 101 9.30 -7.23 -5.76
CA TRP A 101 8.87 -6.60 -7.02
C TRP A 101 9.97 -6.64 -8.06
N ARG A 102 11.17 -6.24 -7.68
CA ARG A 102 12.35 -6.22 -8.55
C ARG A 102 13.62 -6.28 -7.73
N TYR A 103 14.70 -6.65 -8.40
CA TYR A 103 16.05 -6.71 -7.87
C TYR A 103 16.96 -5.80 -8.69
N LEU A 104 17.56 -4.78 -8.05
CA LEU A 104 18.48 -3.84 -8.65
C LEU A 104 19.85 -3.97 -7.99
N THR A 105 20.92 -3.86 -8.79
CA THR A 105 22.30 -3.92 -8.28
C THR A 105 22.88 -2.52 -8.12
N LYS A 106 23.61 -2.32 -7.02
CA LYS A 106 24.47 -1.15 -6.85
C LYS A 106 25.73 -1.26 -7.76
N PRO A 107 26.24 -0.14 -8.34
CA PRO A 107 25.72 1.21 -8.23
C PRO A 107 24.39 1.36 -8.97
N LEU A 108 23.48 2.20 -8.41
CA LEU A 108 22.17 2.40 -8.99
C LEU A 108 22.23 3.15 -10.32
N ASP A 109 21.62 2.56 -11.34
CA ASP A 109 21.18 3.29 -12.52
C ASP A 109 19.93 4.09 -12.12
N THR A 110 20.08 5.41 -12.03
CA THR A 110 19.04 6.30 -11.51
C THR A 110 17.79 6.29 -12.41
N GLU A 111 17.93 6.24 -13.72
CA GLU A 111 16.78 6.25 -14.65
C GLU A 111 15.97 4.95 -14.49
N ARG A 112 16.66 3.82 -14.48
CA ARG A 112 16.03 2.51 -14.27
C ARG A 112 15.36 2.42 -12.88
N PHE A 113 16.02 2.88 -11.83
CA PHE A 113 15.49 2.92 -10.49
C PHE A 113 14.20 3.74 -10.42
N LEU A 114 14.21 4.97 -10.95
CA LEU A 114 13.03 5.83 -10.95
C LEU A 114 11.89 5.27 -11.81
N SER A 115 12.19 4.61 -12.92
CA SER A 115 11.19 3.92 -13.74
C SER A 115 10.47 2.81 -12.96
N GLU A 116 11.22 2.00 -12.20
CA GLU A 116 10.62 0.96 -11.34
C GLU A 116 9.78 1.58 -10.22
N ILE A 117 10.26 2.67 -9.58
CA ILE A 117 9.50 3.36 -8.53
C ILE A 117 8.18 3.90 -9.08
N ARG A 118 8.18 4.59 -10.23
CA ARG A 118 6.93 5.08 -10.86
C ARG A 118 5.95 3.94 -11.10
N THR A 119 6.41 2.84 -11.70
CA THR A 119 5.58 1.67 -11.95
C THR A 119 4.99 1.08 -10.66
N ILE A 120 5.77 1.04 -9.58
CA ILE A 120 5.30 0.57 -8.28
C ILE A 120 4.23 1.52 -7.72
N LEU A 121 4.49 2.82 -7.73
CA LEU A 121 3.57 3.82 -7.16
C LEU A 121 2.26 3.88 -7.94
N ASP A 122 2.30 3.75 -9.27
CA ASP A 122 1.11 3.65 -10.11
C ASP A 122 0.27 2.42 -9.73
N ASN A 123 0.90 1.24 -9.60
CA ASN A 123 0.22 0.01 -9.18
C ASN A 123 -0.35 0.09 -7.76
N VAL A 124 0.36 0.75 -6.84
CA VAL A 124 -0.13 0.97 -5.48
C VAL A 124 -1.32 1.92 -5.49
N SER A 125 -1.24 3.01 -6.27
CA SER A 125 -2.37 3.95 -6.45
C SER A 125 -3.61 3.24 -7.00
N GLU A 126 -3.45 2.38 -8.00
CA GLU A 126 -4.56 1.60 -8.56
C GLU A 126 -5.15 0.62 -7.54
N ARG A 127 -4.32 0.02 -6.66
CA ARG A 127 -4.79 -0.86 -5.58
C ARG A 127 -5.49 -0.09 -4.46
N ASP A 128 -4.99 1.09 -4.12
CA ASP A 128 -5.63 1.98 -3.13
C ASP A 128 -6.93 2.59 -3.68
N GLU A 129 -7.07 2.74 -5.00
CA GLU A 129 -8.31 3.07 -5.67
C GLU A 129 -9.22 1.83 -5.83
N THR A 130 -9.56 1.20 -4.71
CA THR A 130 -10.59 0.16 -4.73
C THR A 130 -11.94 0.82 -4.99
N TYR A 131 -12.59 0.38 -6.06
CA TYR A 131 -13.89 0.93 -6.44
C TYR A 131 -15.02 0.01 -6.00
N PHE A 132 -16.10 0.62 -5.53
CA PHE A 132 -17.39 -0.02 -5.45
C PHE A 132 -18.12 0.15 -6.78
N VAL A 133 -18.54 -0.94 -7.39
CA VAL A 133 -19.19 -0.93 -8.70
C VAL A 133 -20.70 -1.12 -8.52
N ILE A 134 -21.47 -0.14 -8.98
CA ILE A 134 -22.93 -0.21 -9.05
C ILE A 134 -23.31 -0.51 -10.49
N ASP A 135 -23.86 -1.68 -10.74
CA ASP A 135 -24.47 -2.05 -12.02
C ASP A 135 -25.98 -1.81 -11.93
N SER A 136 -26.49 -0.93 -12.76
CA SER A 136 -27.90 -0.54 -12.79
C SER A 136 -28.41 -0.41 -14.21
N SER A 137 -29.74 -0.35 -14.37
CA SER A 137 -30.37 -0.11 -15.66
C SER A 137 -29.97 1.22 -16.34
N LYS A 138 -29.30 2.12 -15.58
CA LYS A 138 -28.73 3.39 -16.06
C LYS A 138 -27.27 3.30 -16.49
N GLY A 139 -26.65 2.12 -16.32
CA GLY A 139 -25.25 1.87 -16.63
C GLY A 139 -24.41 1.55 -15.39
N ILE A 140 -23.10 1.46 -15.60
CA ILE A 140 -22.11 1.14 -14.57
C ILE A 140 -21.58 2.43 -13.94
N THR A 141 -21.70 2.53 -12.61
CA THR A 141 -21.11 3.62 -11.81
C THR A 141 -20.00 3.05 -10.96
N LYS A 142 -18.82 3.67 -10.99
CA LYS A 142 -17.66 3.32 -10.13
C LYS A 142 -17.49 4.40 -9.08
N LEU A 143 -17.56 4.04 -7.82
CA LEU A 143 -17.33 4.91 -6.67
C LEU A 143 -16.04 4.50 -5.99
N LYS A 144 -15.10 5.43 -5.76
CA LYS A 144 -13.92 5.16 -4.92
C LYS A 144 -14.39 4.76 -3.52
N LEU A 145 -13.86 3.69 -2.95
CA LEU A 145 -14.25 3.27 -1.59
C LEU A 145 -13.97 4.37 -0.57
N ASP A 146 -12.90 5.13 -0.77
CA ASP A 146 -12.55 6.24 0.10
C ASP A 146 -13.53 7.42 0.04
N ASP A 147 -14.31 7.56 -1.03
CA ASP A 147 -15.35 8.58 -1.12
C ASP A 147 -16.66 8.14 -0.43
N ILE A 148 -16.83 6.83 -0.16
CA ILE A 148 -18.03 6.29 0.45
C ILE A 148 -17.95 6.41 1.96
N LEU A 149 -18.90 7.15 2.55
CA LEU A 149 -19.01 7.36 3.99
C LEU A 149 -19.66 6.15 4.69
N TYR A 150 -20.78 5.71 4.13
CA TYR A 150 -21.54 4.56 4.62
C TYR A 150 -22.54 4.07 3.56
N PHE A 151 -23.04 2.87 3.78
CA PHE A 151 -24.21 2.33 3.10
C PHE A 151 -25.36 2.23 4.08
N ASP A 152 -26.55 2.60 3.62
CA ASP A 152 -27.80 2.23 4.29
C ASP A 152 -28.63 1.28 3.44
N SER A 153 -29.53 0.55 4.10
CA SER A 153 -30.50 -0.28 3.41
C SER A 153 -31.93 0.03 3.87
N ASN A 154 -32.79 0.24 2.91
CA ASN A 154 -34.23 0.39 3.09
C ASN A 154 -34.96 -0.59 2.18
N LEU A 155 -35.60 -1.62 2.79
CA LEU A 155 -36.23 -2.75 2.09
C LEU A 155 -35.21 -3.47 1.16
N HIS A 156 -35.35 -3.30 -0.16
CA HIS A 156 -34.49 -3.93 -1.17
C HIS A 156 -33.54 -2.93 -1.85
N THR A 157 -33.51 -1.71 -1.38
CA THR A 157 -32.64 -0.64 -1.91
C THR A 157 -31.53 -0.38 -0.93
N ILE A 158 -30.31 -0.37 -1.45
CA ILE A 158 -29.13 0.11 -0.73
C ILE A 158 -28.77 1.47 -1.31
N THR A 159 -28.35 2.39 -0.45
CA THR A 159 -27.83 3.67 -0.87
C THR A 159 -26.39 3.79 -0.41
N ALA A 160 -25.47 4.00 -1.36
CA ALA A 160 -24.11 4.41 -1.06
C ALA A 160 -24.09 5.93 -0.85
N HIS A 161 -23.69 6.39 0.33
CA HIS A 161 -23.56 7.79 0.67
C HIS A 161 -22.12 8.23 0.55
N THR A 162 -21.87 9.20 -0.34
CA THR A 162 -20.57 9.84 -0.50
C THR A 162 -20.60 11.27 0.03
N VAL A 163 -19.45 11.94 0.06
CA VAL A 163 -19.36 13.36 0.43
C VAL A 163 -20.16 14.25 -0.53
N LYS A 164 -20.31 13.83 -1.79
CA LYS A 164 -20.93 14.65 -2.85
C LYS A 164 -22.36 14.26 -3.13
N GLU A 165 -22.64 12.97 -3.28
CA GLU A 165 -23.90 12.45 -3.83
C GLU A 165 -24.30 11.14 -3.15
N GLN A 166 -25.54 10.72 -3.40
CA GLN A 166 -26.11 9.46 -2.95
C GLN A 166 -26.45 8.58 -4.17
N TYR A 167 -26.09 7.30 -4.09
CA TYR A 167 -26.24 6.36 -5.18
C TYR A 167 -27.10 5.18 -4.74
N PRO A 168 -28.44 5.22 -5.04
CA PRO A 168 -29.32 4.11 -4.73
C PRO A 168 -29.16 2.98 -5.76
N PHE A 169 -29.13 1.73 -5.28
CA PHE A 169 -29.05 0.54 -6.12
C PHE A 169 -29.72 -0.66 -5.43
N ARG A 170 -29.99 -1.72 -6.18
CA ARG A 170 -30.54 -2.96 -5.63
C ARG A 170 -29.41 -3.87 -5.15
N GLY A 171 -29.55 -4.44 -3.96
CA GLY A 171 -28.55 -5.35 -3.41
C GLY A 171 -28.88 -5.82 -2.00
N LYS A 172 -27.90 -6.49 -1.39
CA LYS A 172 -27.96 -6.92 0.00
C LYS A 172 -26.77 -6.34 0.75
N LEU A 173 -27.03 -5.71 1.90
CA LEU A 173 -25.98 -5.10 2.72
C LEU A 173 -25.00 -6.15 3.26
N SER A 174 -25.46 -7.38 3.51
CA SER A 174 -24.60 -8.51 3.91
C SER A 174 -23.57 -8.89 2.85
N GLN A 175 -23.94 -8.81 1.56
CA GLN A 175 -23.00 -9.07 0.47
C GLN A 175 -21.88 -8.03 0.45
N ILE A 176 -22.23 -6.75 0.62
CA ILE A 176 -21.25 -5.66 0.66
C ILE A 176 -20.35 -5.82 1.88
N GLU A 177 -20.91 -6.23 3.01
CA GLU A 177 -20.15 -6.53 4.23
C GLU A 177 -19.13 -7.64 3.97
N ASP A 178 -19.54 -8.76 3.37
CA ASP A 178 -18.65 -9.88 3.06
C ASP A 178 -17.56 -9.50 2.06
N ASP A 179 -17.90 -8.72 1.03
CA ASP A 179 -16.98 -8.35 -0.05
C ASP A 179 -15.98 -7.24 0.33
N TYR A 180 -16.32 -6.40 1.34
CA TYR A 180 -15.55 -5.19 1.70
C TYR A 180 -15.19 -5.07 3.19
N ALA A 181 -15.37 -6.11 4.00
CA ALA A 181 -14.99 -6.10 5.42
C ALA A 181 -13.49 -5.81 5.62
N ASP A 182 -12.63 -6.41 4.79
CA ASP A 182 -11.18 -6.22 4.77
C ASP A 182 -10.75 -4.82 4.25
N LYS A 183 -11.68 -4.06 3.66
CA LYS A 183 -11.47 -2.70 3.14
C LYS A 183 -11.87 -1.60 4.13
N GLY A 184 -12.17 -1.97 5.37
CA GLY A 184 -12.48 -1.02 6.45
C GLY A 184 -13.95 -0.67 6.56
N PHE A 185 -14.87 -1.46 5.97
CA PHE A 185 -16.29 -1.33 6.20
C PHE A 185 -16.73 -2.20 7.37
N PHE A 186 -17.52 -1.62 8.27
CA PHE A 186 -17.98 -2.29 9.48
C PHE A 186 -19.50 -2.12 9.67
N ARG A 187 -20.17 -3.22 9.98
CA ARG A 187 -21.62 -3.22 10.21
C ARG A 187 -21.97 -2.79 11.61
N ILE A 188 -22.58 -1.62 11.75
CA ILE A 188 -22.99 -1.06 13.05
C ILE A 188 -24.47 -1.32 13.38
N HIS A 189 -25.27 -1.67 12.38
CA HIS A 189 -26.70 -1.95 12.53
C HIS A 189 -27.18 -2.85 11.39
N LYS A 190 -28.35 -3.50 11.57
CA LYS A 190 -28.97 -4.31 10.50
C LYS A 190 -29.12 -3.56 9.15
N SER A 191 -29.24 -2.24 9.20
CA SER A 191 -29.43 -1.37 8.04
C SER A 191 -28.28 -0.41 7.73
N PHE A 192 -27.16 -0.49 8.46
CA PHE A 192 -26.04 0.45 8.27
C PHE A 192 -24.68 -0.27 8.28
N LEU A 193 -23.90 0.00 7.23
CA LEU A 193 -22.51 -0.42 7.07
C LEU A 193 -21.66 0.84 6.87
N VAL A 194 -20.73 1.12 7.76
CA VAL A 194 -19.96 2.38 7.79
C VAL A 194 -18.51 2.15 7.40
N ASN A 195 -17.92 3.16 6.74
CA ASN A 195 -16.50 3.18 6.45
C ASN A 195 -15.75 3.74 7.66
N LEU A 196 -14.98 2.89 8.34
CA LEU A 196 -14.23 3.25 9.55
C LEU A 196 -13.20 4.37 9.33
N ARG A 197 -12.74 4.57 8.09
CA ARG A 197 -11.79 5.65 7.74
C ARG A 197 -12.37 7.05 7.94
N HIS A 198 -13.71 7.19 7.90
CA HIS A 198 -14.41 8.46 8.07
C HIS A 198 -14.91 8.70 9.49
N ILE A 199 -14.73 7.75 10.42
CA ILE A 199 -15.14 7.92 11.82
C ILE A 199 -14.06 8.70 12.55
N LYS A 200 -14.43 9.91 13.03
CA LYS A 200 -13.52 10.79 13.78
C LYS A 200 -13.54 10.55 15.31
N ARG A 201 -14.59 9.92 15.82
CA ARG A 201 -14.77 9.68 17.26
C ARG A 201 -15.83 8.57 17.45
N ILE A 202 -15.56 7.66 18.34
CA ILE A 202 -16.50 6.65 18.84
C ILE A 202 -16.85 6.99 20.27
#